data_859bd470b67eb91e386291b91d3f01b1
#
_entry.id   859bd470b67eb91e386291b91d3f01b1
#
_cell.length_a   1.000
_cell.length_b   1.000
_cell.length_c   1.000
_cell.angle_alpha   90.00
_cell.angle_beta   90.00
_cell.angle_gamma   90.00
#
_symmetry.space_group_name_H-M   'P 1'
#
loop_
_entity.id
_entity.type
_entity.pdbx_description
1 polymer ?
#
loop_
_entity_poly.entity_id
_entity_poly.type
_entity_poly.pdbx_seq_one_letter_code
_entity_poly.pdbx_strand_id
1 'polypeptide(L)'
;MQRSEDVAEVKLRVKALDGFMLGATLYSLPSLGHPPTVVMFSCGGGIPAARYARFARFLAANSIPVLAFDYRGIGASRTVSLRGFKAVAEDWGEFDCGGAIAHLRDRYPSAEMVGVAHSIGTMLIGGAPNVAAISKFVFLCAHTGYYADYMPRYRLPMALLWHGVMPLLTRMCGYFPARLLGLGEDIPGGIAMQWAARRSPEFRPEVTATDGTRANLMLARYSLVKGDVLKIGFTDDAFATPAGGDRLILAFPALRAVSIEVSPKQAGMPEIGHFGFFRRDGAKRLWPFVLGYIRDGVTVFTPHG
;
A
#
# COMPACT_ATOMS: atom_id res chain seq x y z
N MET A 1 -20.87 2.33 -18.78
CA MET A 1 -21.21 1.57 -17.55
C MET A 1 -21.24 0.05 -17.76
N GLN A 2 -21.28 -0.44 -18.99
CA GLN A 2 -21.40 -1.87 -19.35
C GLN A 2 -20.12 -2.72 -19.17
N ARG A 3 -18.93 -2.11 -19.24
CA ARG A 3 -17.64 -2.85 -19.18
C ARG A 3 -17.22 -3.36 -17.78
N SER A 4 -17.86 -2.98 -16.71
CA SER A 4 -17.47 -3.46 -15.38
C SER A 4 -17.99 -4.86 -15.03
N GLU A 5 -19.00 -5.35 -15.76
CA GLU A 5 -19.58 -6.69 -15.59
C GLU A 5 -18.72 -7.78 -16.24
N ASP A 6 -17.83 -7.41 -17.17
CA ASP A 6 -16.97 -8.34 -17.91
C ASP A 6 -15.60 -8.58 -17.23
N VAL A 7 -15.32 -7.95 -16.09
CA VAL A 7 -14.04 -8.10 -15.41
C VAL A 7 -13.96 -9.45 -14.70
N ALA A 8 -13.02 -10.29 -15.12
CA ALA A 8 -12.71 -11.52 -14.44
C ALA A 8 -11.91 -11.23 -13.14
N GLU A 9 -12.25 -11.95 -12.09
CA GLU A 9 -11.59 -11.96 -10.79
C GLU A 9 -11.01 -13.34 -10.53
N VAL A 10 -9.76 -13.52 -10.87
CA VAL A 10 -9.08 -14.80 -10.70
C VAL A 10 -8.36 -14.80 -9.37
N LYS A 11 -8.89 -15.56 -8.40
CA LYS A 11 -8.19 -15.83 -7.14
C LYS A 11 -7.04 -16.79 -7.42
N LEU A 12 -5.85 -16.45 -6.93
CA LEU A 12 -4.65 -17.24 -7.17
C LEU A 12 -3.70 -17.20 -5.97
N ARG A 13 -2.68 -18.03 -6.03
CA ARG A 13 -1.58 -18.02 -5.08
C ARG A 13 -0.32 -17.49 -5.78
N VAL A 14 0.25 -16.45 -5.19
CA VAL A 14 1.51 -15.86 -5.65
C VAL A 14 2.63 -16.32 -4.73
N LYS A 15 3.70 -16.83 -5.30
CA LYS A 15 4.88 -17.25 -4.53
C LYS A 15 5.71 -16.01 -4.19
N ALA A 16 5.84 -15.69 -2.91
CA ALA A 16 6.79 -14.70 -2.41
C ALA A 16 8.24 -15.15 -2.69
N LEU A 17 9.20 -14.24 -2.64
CA LEU A 17 10.60 -14.57 -3.00
C LEU A 17 11.24 -15.62 -2.10
N ASP A 18 10.76 -15.76 -0.86
CA ASP A 18 11.19 -16.81 0.10
C ASP A 18 10.37 -18.10 0.02
N GLY A 19 9.42 -18.18 -0.92
CA GLY A 19 8.57 -19.35 -1.13
C GLY A 19 7.25 -19.33 -0.39
N PHE A 20 6.94 -18.34 0.46
CA PHE A 20 5.64 -18.23 1.11
C PHE A 20 4.52 -18.00 0.07
N MET A 21 3.36 -18.64 0.26
CA MET A 21 2.26 -18.56 -0.70
C MET A 21 1.24 -17.50 -0.31
N LEU A 22 1.26 -16.37 -1.02
CA LEU A 22 0.36 -15.24 -0.82
C LEU A 22 -1.00 -15.49 -1.47
N GLY A 23 -2.08 -15.10 -0.81
CA GLY A 23 -3.39 -14.97 -1.44
C GLY A 23 -3.46 -13.69 -2.25
N ALA A 24 -3.87 -13.81 -3.50
CA ALA A 24 -4.00 -12.68 -4.43
C ALA A 24 -5.25 -12.81 -5.30
N THR A 25 -5.65 -11.69 -5.90
CA THR A 25 -6.67 -11.65 -6.94
C THR A 25 -6.14 -10.86 -8.13
N LEU A 26 -6.20 -11.46 -9.31
CA LEU A 26 -5.94 -10.80 -10.57
C LEU A 26 -7.28 -10.35 -11.17
N TYR A 27 -7.41 -9.06 -11.37
CA TYR A 27 -8.55 -8.42 -12.05
C TYR A 27 -8.13 -8.11 -13.48
N SER A 28 -8.85 -8.62 -14.47
CA SER A 28 -8.55 -8.39 -15.88
C SER A 28 -9.77 -8.60 -16.77
N LEU A 29 -9.75 -8.05 -17.98
CA LEU A 29 -10.70 -8.43 -19.02
C LEU A 29 -10.24 -9.76 -19.65
N PRO A 30 -11.10 -10.78 -19.78
CA PRO A 30 -10.74 -12.06 -20.39
C PRO A 30 -10.24 -11.93 -21.83
N SER A 31 -10.76 -10.94 -22.57
CA SER A 31 -10.37 -10.66 -23.95
C SER A 31 -9.03 -9.95 -24.12
N LEU A 32 -8.38 -9.55 -23.03
CA LEU A 32 -7.15 -8.75 -23.06
C LEU A 32 -5.91 -9.65 -23.10
N GLY A 33 -5.37 -9.92 -24.30
CA GLY A 33 -4.20 -10.79 -24.48
C GLY A 33 -2.90 -10.17 -23.96
N HIS A 34 -2.48 -9.05 -24.55
CA HIS A 34 -1.21 -8.36 -24.25
C HIS A 34 -1.46 -6.92 -23.82
N PRO A 35 -1.72 -6.67 -22.54
CA PRO A 35 -1.94 -5.32 -22.05
C PRO A 35 -0.65 -4.48 -22.14
N PRO A 36 -0.72 -3.21 -22.55
CA PRO A 36 0.44 -2.32 -22.56
C PRO A 36 0.89 -1.96 -21.14
N THR A 37 -0.04 -1.97 -20.18
CA THR A 37 0.20 -1.56 -18.79
C THR A 37 -0.47 -2.55 -17.83
N VAL A 38 0.21 -2.87 -16.73
CA VAL A 38 -0.32 -3.66 -15.61
C VAL A 38 -0.06 -2.96 -14.29
N VAL A 39 -0.91 -3.21 -13.31
CA VAL A 39 -0.79 -2.63 -11.98
C VAL A 39 -0.48 -3.69 -10.93
N MET A 40 0.57 -3.46 -10.14
CA MET A 40 0.80 -4.12 -8.87
C MET A 40 0.23 -3.25 -7.75
N PHE A 41 -0.71 -3.78 -6.97
CA PHE A 41 -1.35 -3.03 -5.89
C PHE A 41 -0.78 -3.45 -4.53
N SER A 42 -0.08 -2.52 -3.86
CA SER A 42 0.48 -2.66 -2.52
C SER A 42 -0.50 -2.11 -1.48
N CYS A 43 -1.10 -3.00 -0.70
CA CYS A 43 -2.16 -2.68 0.24
C CYS A 43 -1.67 -1.90 1.47
N GLY A 44 -2.58 -1.26 2.20
CA GLY A 44 -2.30 -0.71 3.54
C GLY A 44 -2.03 -1.82 4.57
N GLY A 45 -1.30 -1.49 5.61
CA GLY A 45 -0.98 -2.44 6.68
C GLY A 45 -2.23 -2.93 7.43
N GLY A 46 -2.39 -4.26 7.54
CA GLY A 46 -3.56 -4.86 8.18
C GLY A 46 -4.87 -4.70 7.40
N ILE A 47 -4.83 -4.29 6.14
CA ILE A 47 -6.01 -4.10 5.29
C ILE A 47 -6.03 -5.15 4.19
N PRO A 48 -7.06 -6.03 4.14
CA PRO A 48 -7.16 -7.05 3.09
C PRO A 48 -7.29 -6.44 1.69
N ALA A 49 -6.69 -7.09 0.70
CA ALA A 49 -6.74 -6.70 -0.72
C ALA A 49 -8.17 -6.55 -1.24
N ALA A 50 -9.11 -7.32 -0.72
CA ALA A 50 -10.54 -7.22 -1.05
C ALA A 50 -11.13 -5.82 -0.80
N ARG A 51 -10.56 -5.03 0.11
CA ARG A 51 -10.97 -3.63 0.36
C ARG A 51 -10.81 -2.75 -0.87
N TYR A 52 -9.86 -3.08 -1.73
CA TYR A 52 -9.48 -2.31 -2.92
C TYR A 52 -10.12 -2.85 -4.21
N ALA A 53 -10.89 -3.93 -4.12
CA ALA A 53 -11.49 -4.64 -5.27
C ALA A 53 -12.26 -3.73 -6.23
N ARG A 54 -13.01 -2.74 -5.72
CA ARG A 54 -13.77 -1.81 -6.57
C ARG A 54 -12.86 -0.98 -7.47
N PHE A 55 -11.76 -0.47 -6.92
CA PHE A 55 -10.79 0.30 -7.70
C PHE A 55 -10.02 -0.59 -8.68
N ALA A 56 -9.64 -1.80 -8.25
CA ALA A 56 -9.01 -2.78 -9.13
C ALA A 56 -9.91 -3.15 -10.31
N ARG A 57 -11.21 -3.39 -10.08
CA ARG A 57 -12.20 -3.62 -11.17
C ARG A 57 -12.31 -2.42 -12.11
N PHE A 58 -12.31 -1.20 -11.56
CA PHE A 58 -12.35 0.00 -12.38
C PHE A 58 -11.16 0.09 -13.33
N LEU A 59 -9.95 -0.16 -12.86
CA LEU A 59 -8.76 -0.17 -13.71
C LEU A 59 -8.82 -1.31 -14.73
N ALA A 60 -9.21 -2.52 -14.31
CA ALA A 60 -9.35 -3.67 -15.19
C ALA A 60 -10.40 -3.45 -16.30
N ALA A 61 -11.56 -2.87 -15.96
CA ALA A 61 -12.59 -2.46 -16.95
C ALA A 61 -12.06 -1.43 -17.95
N ASN A 62 -11.01 -0.72 -17.59
CA ASN A 62 -10.29 0.21 -18.45
C ASN A 62 -9.05 -0.42 -19.11
N SER A 63 -9.00 -1.73 -19.27
CA SER A 63 -7.94 -2.50 -19.93
C SER A 63 -6.58 -2.44 -19.23
N ILE A 64 -6.56 -2.23 -17.91
CA ILE A 64 -5.37 -2.25 -17.08
C ILE A 64 -5.51 -3.38 -16.06
N PRO A 65 -4.94 -4.57 -16.27
CA PRO A 65 -4.95 -5.65 -15.30
C PRO A 65 -4.32 -5.22 -13.97
N VAL A 66 -4.93 -5.67 -12.87
CA VAL A 66 -4.48 -5.35 -11.51
C VAL A 66 -4.27 -6.63 -10.71
N LEU A 67 -3.06 -6.81 -10.18
CA LEU A 67 -2.79 -7.80 -9.16
C LEU A 67 -2.87 -7.14 -7.79
N ALA A 68 -3.86 -7.51 -6.99
CA ALA A 68 -3.95 -7.13 -5.58
C ALA A 68 -3.70 -8.37 -4.72
N PHE A 69 -2.83 -8.26 -3.73
CA PHE A 69 -2.44 -9.39 -2.87
C PHE A 69 -2.50 -9.00 -1.40
N ASP A 70 -2.71 -9.98 -0.56
CA ASP A 70 -2.61 -9.84 0.88
C ASP A 70 -1.18 -10.15 1.33
N TYR A 71 -0.61 -9.30 2.18
CA TYR A 71 0.66 -9.61 2.83
C TYR A 71 0.54 -10.86 3.69
N ARG A 72 1.64 -11.58 3.91
CA ARG A 72 1.66 -12.74 4.81
C ARG A 72 1.06 -12.41 6.17
N GLY A 73 0.18 -13.28 6.65
CA GLY A 73 -0.56 -13.11 7.89
C GLY A 73 -1.81 -12.23 7.81
N ILE A 74 -2.13 -11.65 6.66
CA ILE A 74 -3.33 -10.83 6.41
C ILE A 74 -4.26 -11.54 5.43
N GLY A 75 -5.57 -11.33 5.57
CA GLY A 75 -6.60 -11.76 4.61
C GLY A 75 -6.44 -13.19 4.11
N ALA A 76 -6.40 -13.38 2.79
CA ALA A 76 -6.24 -14.70 2.15
C ALA A 76 -4.81 -15.27 2.28
N SER A 77 -3.82 -14.48 2.71
CA SER A 77 -2.47 -14.95 3.04
C SER A 77 -2.32 -15.42 4.49
N ARG A 78 -3.38 -15.32 5.29
CA ARG A 78 -3.44 -15.86 6.66
C ARG A 78 -3.93 -17.31 6.62
N THR A 79 -3.00 -18.24 6.49
CA THR A 79 -3.32 -19.67 6.38
C THR A 79 -3.24 -20.42 7.72
N VAL A 80 -2.68 -19.77 8.75
CA VAL A 80 -2.47 -20.36 10.09
C VAL A 80 -2.78 -19.34 11.18
N SER A 81 -2.75 -19.78 12.44
CA SER A 81 -2.83 -18.89 13.60
C SER A 81 -1.70 -17.88 13.59
N LEU A 82 -1.99 -16.61 13.95
CA LEU A 82 -0.94 -15.59 14.11
C LEU A 82 -0.11 -15.79 15.39
N ARG A 83 -0.59 -16.58 16.35
CA ARG A 83 0.18 -16.89 17.56
C ARG A 83 1.40 -17.74 17.16
N GLY A 84 2.60 -17.18 17.40
CA GLY A 84 3.85 -17.80 16.98
C GLY A 84 4.21 -17.64 15.50
N PHE A 85 3.37 -16.98 14.70
CA PHE A 85 3.68 -16.66 13.31
C PHE A 85 4.77 -15.57 13.25
N LYS A 86 5.89 -15.97 12.66
CA LYS A 86 7.05 -15.07 12.56
C LYS A 86 6.98 -14.31 11.23
N ALA A 87 6.73 -13.00 11.31
CA ALA A 87 6.80 -12.09 10.19
C ALA A 87 7.20 -10.69 10.69
N VAL A 88 7.96 -9.98 9.88
CA VAL A 88 8.42 -8.62 10.11
C VAL A 88 8.08 -7.74 8.90
N ALA A 89 8.14 -6.41 9.04
CA ALA A 89 7.76 -5.50 7.96
C ALA A 89 8.65 -5.66 6.72
N GLU A 90 9.91 -6.03 6.92
CA GLU A 90 10.84 -6.33 5.84
C GLU A 90 10.38 -7.52 4.99
N ASP A 91 9.72 -8.53 5.58
CA ASP A 91 9.17 -9.64 4.81
C ASP A 91 8.06 -9.19 3.85
N TRP A 92 7.23 -8.25 4.28
CA TRP A 92 6.18 -7.65 3.44
C TRP A 92 6.76 -6.89 2.25
N GLY A 93 7.83 -6.12 2.47
CA GLY A 93 8.50 -5.36 1.41
C GLY A 93 9.36 -6.26 0.53
N GLU A 94 10.30 -6.99 1.14
CA GLU A 94 11.31 -7.77 0.43
C GLU A 94 10.71 -8.95 -0.32
N PHE A 95 9.99 -9.80 0.42
CA PHE A 95 9.55 -11.07 -0.14
C PHE A 95 8.17 -10.99 -0.78
N ASP A 96 7.20 -10.36 -0.12
CA ASP A 96 5.82 -10.37 -0.58
C ASP A 96 5.63 -9.42 -1.79
N CYS A 97 6.06 -8.16 -1.68
CA CYS A 97 6.05 -7.25 -2.83
C CYS A 97 6.96 -7.77 -3.95
N GLY A 98 8.15 -8.29 -3.62
CA GLY A 98 9.06 -8.85 -4.60
C GLY A 98 8.46 -10.02 -5.38
N GLY A 99 7.75 -10.92 -4.71
CA GLY A 99 7.03 -12.04 -5.34
C GLY A 99 5.89 -11.58 -6.25
N ALA A 100 5.13 -10.56 -5.82
CA ALA A 100 4.04 -9.97 -6.62
C ALA A 100 4.59 -9.32 -7.91
N ILE A 101 5.71 -8.60 -7.82
CA ILE A 101 6.40 -8.00 -8.98
C ILE A 101 6.89 -9.11 -9.92
N ALA A 102 7.55 -10.14 -9.40
CA ALA A 102 8.04 -11.26 -10.20
C ALA A 102 6.88 -11.96 -10.96
N HIS A 103 5.79 -12.26 -10.25
CA HIS A 103 4.61 -12.89 -10.84
C HIS A 103 4.02 -12.08 -12.01
N LEU A 104 3.90 -10.75 -11.86
CA LEU A 104 3.40 -9.89 -12.95
C LEU A 104 4.38 -9.80 -14.12
N ARG A 105 5.67 -9.76 -13.83
CA ARG A 105 6.71 -9.73 -14.88
C ARG A 105 6.71 -11.00 -15.71
N ASP A 106 6.56 -12.16 -15.06
CA ASP A 106 6.47 -13.46 -15.74
C ASP A 106 5.20 -13.56 -16.59
N ARG A 107 4.06 -13.07 -16.06
CA ARG A 107 2.79 -13.15 -16.77
C ARG A 107 2.65 -12.13 -17.90
N TYR A 108 3.23 -10.95 -17.75
CA TYR A 108 3.12 -9.83 -18.68
C TYR A 108 4.50 -9.22 -18.98
N PRO A 109 5.40 -9.97 -19.63
CA PRO A 109 6.81 -9.58 -19.76
C PRO A 109 7.04 -8.27 -20.50
N SER A 110 6.14 -7.92 -21.44
CA SER A 110 6.24 -6.72 -22.28
C SER A 110 5.44 -5.53 -21.74
N ALA A 111 4.66 -5.71 -20.67
CA ALA A 111 3.82 -4.62 -20.13
C ALA A 111 4.64 -3.65 -19.28
N GLU A 112 4.32 -2.37 -19.39
CA GLU A 112 4.73 -1.38 -18.40
C GLU A 112 4.10 -1.73 -17.04
N MET A 113 4.91 -1.80 -15.98
CA MET A 113 4.41 -2.07 -14.64
C MET A 113 4.29 -0.78 -13.85
N VAL A 114 3.08 -0.51 -13.35
CA VAL A 114 2.78 0.61 -12.46
C VAL A 114 2.55 0.09 -11.05
N GLY A 115 3.22 0.69 -10.07
CA GLY A 115 3.00 0.42 -8.65
C GLY A 115 1.95 1.35 -8.08
N VAL A 116 0.80 0.83 -7.71
CA VAL A 116 -0.20 1.58 -6.93
C VAL A 116 -0.10 1.14 -5.48
N ALA A 117 0.08 2.08 -4.58
CA ALA A 117 0.26 1.78 -3.16
C ALA A 117 -0.58 2.69 -2.28
N HIS A 118 -1.09 2.14 -1.17
CA HIS A 118 -1.91 2.87 -0.20
C HIS A 118 -1.28 2.82 1.19
N SER A 119 -1.27 3.98 1.87
CA SER A 119 -0.87 4.05 3.28
C SER A 119 0.55 3.50 3.48
N ILE A 120 0.79 2.62 4.44
CA ILE A 120 2.09 1.99 4.69
C ILE A 120 2.59 1.15 3.51
N GLY A 121 1.70 0.71 2.61
CA GLY A 121 2.07 0.03 1.37
C GLY A 121 2.99 0.85 0.48
N THR A 122 2.93 2.18 0.57
CA THR A 122 3.80 3.12 -0.16
C THR A 122 5.26 3.01 0.28
N MET A 123 5.48 2.63 1.53
CA MET A 123 6.80 2.34 2.08
C MET A 123 7.26 0.93 1.72
N LEU A 124 6.36 -0.04 1.83
CA LEU A 124 6.67 -1.46 1.66
C LEU A 124 7.06 -1.80 0.22
N ILE A 125 6.41 -1.19 -0.77
CA ILE A 125 6.72 -1.43 -2.19
C ILE A 125 8.18 -1.12 -2.53
N GLY A 126 8.77 -0.11 -1.89
CA GLY A 126 10.18 0.28 -2.07
C GLY A 126 11.18 -0.73 -1.49
N GLY A 127 10.73 -1.63 -0.60
CA GLY A 127 11.57 -2.67 0.00
C GLY A 127 11.83 -3.87 -0.92
N ALA A 128 11.12 -3.99 -2.04
CA ALA A 128 11.29 -5.10 -2.97
C ALA A 128 12.64 -5.02 -3.71
N PRO A 129 13.42 -6.12 -3.78
CA PRO A 129 14.72 -6.12 -4.46
C PRO A 129 14.62 -5.92 -5.98
N ASN A 130 13.47 -6.23 -6.55
CA ASN A 130 13.16 -6.11 -7.97
C ASN A 130 12.24 -4.90 -8.27
N VAL A 131 12.16 -3.92 -7.37
CA VAL A 131 11.32 -2.72 -7.51
C VAL A 131 11.64 -1.89 -8.76
N ALA A 132 12.86 -1.97 -9.27
CA ALA A 132 13.27 -1.33 -10.53
C ALA A 132 12.49 -1.82 -11.78
N ALA A 133 11.74 -2.93 -11.66
CA ALA A 133 10.80 -3.37 -12.68
C ALA A 133 9.55 -2.50 -12.80
N ILE A 134 9.27 -1.66 -11.81
CA ILE A 134 8.16 -0.69 -11.79
C ILE A 134 8.68 0.63 -12.35
N SER A 135 8.04 1.13 -13.39
CA SER A 135 8.46 2.36 -14.09
C SER A 135 7.77 3.62 -13.56
N LYS A 136 6.58 3.49 -12.96
CA LYS A 136 5.71 4.58 -12.54
C LYS A 136 4.95 4.22 -11.26
N PHE A 137 4.70 5.20 -10.40
CA PHE A 137 4.02 4.96 -9.13
C PHE A 137 2.83 5.89 -8.91
N VAL A 138 1.82 5.36 -8.20
CA VAL A 138 0.74 6.14 -7.59
C VAL A 138 0.74 5.86 -6.09
N PHE A 139 1.01 6.86 -5.29
CA PHE A 139 1.01 6.77 -3.84
C PHE A 139 -0.20 7.48 -3.27
N LEU A 140 -1.11 6.71 -2.68
CA LEU A 140 -2.36 7.19 -2.08
C LEU A 140 -2.21 7.22 -0.56
N CYS A 141 -2.48 8.35 0.07
CA CYS A 141 -2.39 8.51 1.52
C CYS A 141 -1.03 8.05 2.06
N ALA A 142 0.05 8.45 1.38
CA ALA A 142 1.41 8.08 1.74
C ALA A 142 1.82 8.66 3.09
N HIS A 143 2.41 7.85 3.94
CA HIS A 143 2.94 8.30 5.23
C HIS A 143 3.98 7.33 5.78
N THR A 144 4.74 7.79 6.76
CA THR A 144 5.78 6.99 7.39
C THR A 144 5.26 6.09 8.52
N GLY A 145 4.00 6.22 8.95
CA GLY A 145 3.46 5.53 10.13
C GLY A 145 3.95 6.09 11.47
N TYR A 146 4.55 7.27 11.47
CA TYR A 146 5.01 7.94 12.68
C TYR A 146 3.89 8.80 13.28
N TYR A 147 3.53 8.56 14.53
CA TYR A 147 2.36 9.17 15.19
C TYR A 147 2.41 10.70 15.27
N ALA A 148 3.59 11.30 15.37
CA ALA A 148 3.71 12.75 15.47
C ALA A 148 3.47 13.48 14.13
N ASP A 149 3.45 12.75 13.01
CA ASP A 149 3.04 13.27 11.70
C ASP A 149 1.51 13.29 11.52
N TYR A 150 0.74 12.65 12.41
CA TYR A 150 -0.73 12.64 12.35
C TYR A 150 -1.33 14.00 12.72
N MET A 151 -2.58 14.22 12.38
CA MET A 151 -3.28 15.43 12.82
C MET A 151 -3.19 15.60 14.34
N PRO A 152 -3.00 16.82 14.86
CA PRO A 152 -2.68 17.08 16.29
C PRO A 152 -3.59 16.34 17.28
N ARG A 153 -4.92 16.31 17.02
CA ARG A 153 -5.90 15.64 17.88
C ARG A 153 -5.71 14.11 18.00
N TYR A 154 -5.02 13.49 17.02
CA TYR A 154 -4.79 12.03 17.00
C TYR A 154 -3.40 11.64 17.51
N ARG A 155 -2.46 12.58 17.69
CA ARG A 155 -1.07 12.28 18.07
C ARG A 155 -0.98 11.54 19.39
N LEU A 156 -1.59 12.09 20.44
CA LEU A 156 -1.53 11.45 21.75
C LEU A 156 -2.30 10.11 21.80
N PRO A 157 -3.53 9.99 21.32
CA PRO A 157 -4.21 8.69 21.23
C PRO A 157 -3.42 7.63 20.47
N MET A 158 -2.81 8.02 19.36
CA MET A 158 -2.01 7.07 18.54
C MET A 158 -0.67 6.73 19.20
N ALA A 159 -0.03 7.67 19.89
CA ALA A 159 1.15 7.37 20.69
C ALA A 159 0.85 6.35 21.78
N LEU A 160 -0.26 6.52 22.51
CA LEU A 160 -0.72 5.57 23.53
C LEU A 160 -1.05 4.19 22.92
N LEU A 161 -1.73 4.18 21.76
CA LEU A 161 -2.04 2.95 21.05
C LEU A 161 -0.76 2.22 20.60
N TRP A 162 0.14 2.92 19.89
CA TRP A 162 1.35 2.30 19.32
C TRP A 162 2.35 1.88 20.40
N HIS A 163 2.54 2.71 21.42
CA HIS A 163 3.62 2.50 22.39
C HIS A 163 3.17 1.85 23.70
N GLY A 164 1.86 1.79 23.97
CA GLY A 164 1.29 1.18 25.16
C GLY A 164 0.43 -0.04 24.84
N VAL A 165 -0.73 0.20 24.23
CA VAL A 165 -1.74 -0.84 23.99
C VAL A 165 -1.25 -1.93 23.04
N MET A 166 -0.66 -1.54 21.91
CA MET A 166 -0.17 -2.49 20.90
C MET A 166 0.87 -3.47 21.45
N PRO A 167 1.98 -3.06 22.09
CA PRO A 167 2.96 -4.00 22.62
C PRO A 167 2.39 -4.85 23.76
N LEU A 168 1.50 -4.29 24.61
CA LEU A 168 0.87 -5.04 25.70
C LEU A 168 0.02 -6.18 25.14
N LEU A 169 -0.95 -5.87 24.27
CA LEU A 169 -1.83 -6.87 23.67
C LEU A 169 -1.06 -7.87 22.82
N THR A 170 -0.02 -7.42 22.10
CA THR A 170 0.81 -8.31 21.29
C THR A 170 1.56 -9.34 22.14
N ARG A 171 2.10 -8.93 23.30
CA ARG A 171 2.75 -9.90 24.22
C ARG A 171 1.77 -10.90 24.82
N MET A 172 0.56 -10.44 25.17
CA MET A 172 -0.47 -11.31 25.75
C MET A 172 -1.03 -12.32 24.73
N CYS A 173 -1.30 -11.88 23.50
CA CYS A 173 -1.97 -12.68 22.46
C CYS A 173 -0.97 -13.42 21.54
N GLY A 174 0.29 -12.98 21.48
CA GLY A 174 1.28 -13.44 20.51
C GLY A 174 1.14 -12.77 19.13
N TYR A 175 0.18 -11.85 18.97
CA TYR A 175 -0.09 -11.00 17.80
C TYR A 175 -0.90 -9.78 18.25
N PHE A 176 -0.99 -8.74 17.43
CA PHE A 176 -1.84 -7.58 17.75
C PHE A 176 -3.28 -7.84 17.28
N PRO A 177 -4.26 -7.96 18.21
CA PRO A 177 -5.65 -8.27 17.89
C PRO A 177 -6.41 -7.02 17.43
N ALA A 178 -6.02 -6.45 16.28
CA ALA A 178 -6.55 -5.20 15.74
C ALA A 178 -8.05 -5.27 15.44
N ARG A 179 -8.58 -6.46 15.11
CA ARG A 179 -10.02 -6.68 14.87
C ARG A 179 -10.87 -6.33 16.10
N LEU A 180 -10.40 -6.68 17.30
CA LEU A 180 -11.10 -6.36 18.55
C LEU A 180 -11.23 -4.85 18.79
N LEU A 181 -10.32 -4.06 18.21
CA LEU A 181 -10.29 -2.61 18.33
C LEU A 181 -10.91 -1.88 17.12
N GLY A 182 -11.45 -2.62 16.14
CA GLY A 182 -11.99 -2.05 14.91
C GLY A 182 -10.93 -1.43 13.97
N LEU A 183 -9.65 -1.80 14.14
CA LEU A 183 -8.51 -1.22 13.43
C LEU A 183 -8.09 -2.01 12.17
N GLY A 184 -8.95 -2.87 11.66
CA GLY A 184 -8.67 -3.72 10.51
C GLY A 184 -8.40 -5.17 10.90
N GLU A 185 -7.52 -5.86 10.15
CA GLU A 185 -7.13 -7.25 10.43
C GLU A 185 -6.10 -7.32 11.57
N ASP A 186 -6.09 -8.47 12.25
CA ASP A 186 -5.04 -8.77 13.23
C ASP A 186 -3.67 -8.76 12.57
N ILE A 187 -2.65 -8.23 13.26
CA ILE A 187 -1.31 -8.03 12.70
C ILE A 187 -0.32 -9.00 13.35
N PRO A 188 0.55 -9.68 12.57
CA PRO A 188 1.60 -10.54 13.11
C PRO A 188 2.44 -9.84 14.17
N GLY A 189 2.81 -10.59 15.22
CA GLY A 189 3.43 -10.00 16.41
C GLY A 189 4.74 -9.27 16.14
N GLY A 190 5.60 -9.78 15.24
CA GLY A 190 6.86 -9.12 14.90
C GLY A 190 6.64 -7.75 14.26
N ILE A 191 5.69 -7.63 13.32
CA ILE A 191 5.34 -6.38 12.66
C ILE A 191 4.75 -5.37 13.67
N ALA A 192 3.82 -5.84 14.52
CA ALA A 192 3.23 -5.00 15.55
C ALA A 192 4.29 -4.47 16.54
N MET A 193 5.25 -5.31 16.94
CA MET A 193 6.32 -4.91 17.85
C MET A 193 7.31 -3.93 17.18
N GLN A 194 7.64 -4.11 15.89
CA GLN A 194 8.43 -3.15 15.14
C GLN A 194 7.72 -1.79 15.06
N TRP A 195 6.42 -1.78 14.78
CA TRP A 195 5.63 -0.55 14.76
C TRP A 195 5.59 0.11 16.16
N ALA A 196 5.35 -0.67 17.20
CA ALA A 196 5.34 -0.18 18.58
C ALA A 196 6.71 0.37 19.04
N ALA A 197 7.81 -0.13 18.49
CA ALA A 197 9.17 0.35 18.83
C ALA A 197 9.52 1.68 18.16
N ARG A 198 8.77 2.10 17.14
CA ARG A 198 9.11 3.27 16.34
C ARG A 198 8.95 4.59 17.10
N ARG A 199 10.05 5.32 17.31
CA ARG A 199 10.11 6.60 18.04
C ARG A 199 10.52 7.79 17.18
N SER A 200 10.93 7.55 15.92
CA SER A 200 11.39 8.56 14.98
C SER A 200 10.67 8.42 13.65
N PRO A 201 10.43 9.52 12.91
CA PRO A 201 9.92 9.47 11.54
C PRO A 201 10.93 8.84 10.58
N GLU A 202 12.22 8.93 10.92
CA GLU A 202 13.29 8.31 10.15
C GLU A 202 13.22 6.80 10.29
N PHE A 203 13.52 6.13 9.19
CA PHE A 203 13.74 4.68 9.22
C PHE A 203 15.11 4.43 9.80
N ARG A 204 15.18 4.22 11.12
CA ARG A 204 16.44 3.85 11.78
C ARG A 204 16.46 2.35 12.01
N PRO A 205 17.43 1.65 11.43
CA PRO A 205 17.58 0.20 11.58
C PRO A 205 17.67 -0.26 13.03
N GLU A 206 18.25 0.60 13.88
CA GLU A 206 18.49 0.29 15.30
C GLU A 206 17.19 0.17 16.13
N VAL A 207 16.06 0.65 15.59
CA VAL A 207 14.76 0.65 16.28
C VAL A 207 13.93 -0.58 15.92
N THR A 208 14.31 -1.30 14.89
CA THR A 208 13.62 -2.53 14.50
C THR A 208 14.21 -3.71 15.28
N ALA A 209 13.36 -4.50 15.95
CA ALA A 209 13.78 -5.65 16.76
C ALA A 209 14.35 -6.82 15.94
N THR A 210 14.65 -6.59 14.68
CA THR A 210 15.26 -7.51 13.74
C THR A 210 16.67 -7.06 13.41
N ASP A 211 17.48 -8.02 12.97
CA ASP A 211 18.82 -7.79 12.46
C ASP A 211 18.89 -6.46 11.66
N GLY A 212 19.58 -5.46 12.22
CA GLY A 212 19.72 -4.13 11.61
C GLY A 212 20.22 -4.15 10.17
N THR A 213 20.84 -5.24 9.76
CA THR A 213 21.28 -5.51 8.38
C THR A 213 20.10 -5.54 7.40
N ARG A 214 18.99 -6.20 7.72
CA ARG A 214 17.82 -6.29 6.79
C ARG A 214 17.11 -4.94 6.66
N ALA A 215 16.96 -4.19 7.73
CA ALA A 215 16.37 -2.86 7.68
C ALA A 215 17.25 -1.89 6.86
N ASN A 216 18.57 -1.96 7.02
CA ASN A 216 19.53 -1.20 6.20
C ASN A 216 19.44 -1.57 4.72
N LEU A 217 19.31 -2.86 4.39
CA LEU A 217 19.11 -3.33 3.02
C LEU A 217 17.80 -2.79 2.42
N MET A 218 16.71 -2.78 3.20
CA MET A 218 15.43 -2.22 2.74
C MET A 218 15.57 -0.72 2.43
N LEU A 219 16.24 0.05 3.28
CA LEU A 219 16.50 1.47 3.03
C LEU A 219 17.42 1.70 1.82
N ALA A 220 18.46 0.88 1.66
CA ALA A 220 19.32 0.95 0.49
C ALA A 220 18.55 0.71 -0.81
N ARG A 221 17.52 -0.16 -0.78
CA ARG A 221 16.65 -0.42 -1.93
C ARG A 221 15.77 0.77 -2.30
N TYR A 222 15.47 1.67 -1.37
CA TYR A 222 14.72 2.89 -1.70
C TYR A 222 15.45 3.76 -2.73
N SER A 223 16.78 3.71 -2.79
CA SER A 223 17.56 4.37 -3.86
C SER A 223 17.39 3.74 -5.24
N LEU A 224 16.92 2.48 -5.30
CA LEU A 224 16.63 1.77 -6.56
C LEU A 224 15.27 2.14 -7.13
N VAL A 225 14.37 2.72 -6.32
CA VAL A 225 13.05 3.16 -6.76
C VAL A 225 13.22 4.40 -7.62
N LYS A 226 12.93 4.27 -8.91
CA LYS A 226 13.13 5.33 -9.92
C LYS A 226 11.85 5.52 -10.74
N GLY A 227 11.72 6.69 -11.34
CA GLY A 227 10.60 7.02 -12.23
C GLY A 227 9.73 8.13 -11.66
N ASP A 228 8.54 8.26 -12.22
CA ASP A 228 7.59 9.28 -11.81
C ASP A 228 6.64 8.73 -10.74
N VAL A 229 6.35 9.56 -9.75
CA VAL A 229 5.33 9.24 -8.74
C VAL A 229 4.30 10.35 -8.64
N LEU A 230 3.03 9.99 -8.73
CA LEU A 230 1.90 10.82 -8.34
C LEU A 230 1.54 10.49 -6.89
N LYS A 231 1.90 11.38 -5.96
CA LYS A 231 1.46 11.32 -4.57
C LYS A 231 0.14 12.07 -4.42
N ILE A 232 -0.89 11.40 -3.96
CA ILE A 232 -2.19 11.99 -3.67
C ILE A 232 -2.47 11.86 -2.17
N GLY A 233 -2.60 13.00 -1.51
CA GLY A 233 -3.07 13.14 -0.14
C GLY A 233 -4.46 13.76 -0.07
N PHE A 234 -5.09 13.65 1.09
CA PHE A 234 -6.39 14.28 1.36
C PHE A 234 -6.30 15.16 2.59
N THR A 235 -6.78 16.40 2.47
CA THR A 235 -6.61 17.41 3.53
C THR A 235 -7.33 17.06 4.84
N ASP A 236 -8.27 16.13 4.80
CA ASP A 236 -9.01 15.61 5.94
C ASP A 236 -8.53 14.22 6.42
N ASP A 237 -7.42 13.71 5.85
CA ASP A 237 -6.82 12.45 6.31
C ASP A 237 -6.09 12.64 7.64
N ALA A 238 -6.57 11.94 8.67
CA ALA A 238 -6.02 12.06 10.02
C ALA A 238 -4.61 11.49 10.18
N PHE A 239 -4.24 10.52 9.32
CA PHE A 239 -3.03 9.71 9.45
C PHE A 239 -1.97 10.06 8.40
N ALA A 240 -2.39 10.26 7.16
CA ALA A 240 -1.49 10.60 6.06
C ALA A 240 -1.53 12.11 5.78
N THR A 241 -0.96 12.88 6.70
CA THR A 241 -0.85 14.34 6.52
C THR A 241 0.17 14.67 5.42
N PRO A 242 0.08 15.87 4.79
CA PRO A 242 1.06 16.30 3.80
C PRO A 242 2.51 16.15 4.28
N ALA A 243 2.79 16.57 5.52
CA ALA A 243 4.13 16.46 6.11
C ALA A 243 4.64 15.01 6.23
N GLY A 244 3.76 14.08 6.61
CA GLY A 244 4.10 12.65 6.68
C GLY A 244 4.35 12.04 5.30
N GLY A 245 3.55 12.44 4.32
CA GLY A 245 3.71 12.03 2.92
C GLY A 245 4.99 12.56 2.28
N ASP A 246 5.29 13.84 2.47
CA ASP A 246 6.50 14.48 1.93
C ASP A 246 7.76 13.88 2.54
N ARG A 247 7.74 13.59 3.85
CA ARG A 247 8.83 12.89 4.53
C ARG A 247 9.08 11.50 3.93
N LEU A 248 8.02 10.77 3.56
CA LEU A 248 8.19 9.48 2.89
C LEU A 248 8.81 9.65 1.49
N ILE A 249 8.37 10.63 0.71
CA ILE A 249 8.96 10.89 -0.62
C ILE A 249 10.45 11.18 -0.53
N LEU A 250 10.90 11.92 0.49
CA LEU A 250 12.33 12.18 0.71
C LEU A 250 13.16 10.92 0.96
N ALA A 251 12.53 9.83 1.40
CA ALA A 251 13.21 8.52 1.53
C ALA A 251 13.50 7.85 0.17
N PHE A 252 12.91 8.33 -0.91
CA PHE A 252 13.09 7.83 -2.28
C PHE A 252 13.83 8.85 -3.16
N PRO A 253 15.16 8.97 -3.05
CA PRO A 253 15.91 10.09 -3.63
C PRO A 253 15.90 10.16 -5.16
N ALA A 254 15.55 9.06 -5.84
CA ALA A 254 15.52 8.97 -7.30
C ALA A 254 14.11 9.04 -7.91
N LEU A 255 13.06 9.25 -7.09
CA LEU A 255 11.71 9.50 -7.59
C LEU A 255 11.51 10.97 -7.99
N ARG A 256 10.87 11.17 -9.13
CA ARG A 256 10.35 12.48 -9.55
C ARG A 256 8.89 12.58 -9.10
N ALA A 257 8.67 13.30 -8.00
CA ALA A 257 7.37 13.34 -7.36
C ALA A 257 6.54 14.55 -7.78
N VAL A 258 5.30 14.31 -8.19
CA VAL A 258 4.24 15.30 -8.22
C VAL A 258 3.31 15.02 -7.03
N SER A 259 3.22 15.98 -6.11
CA SER A 259 2.39 15.87 -4.91
C SER A 259 1.13 16.71 -5.07
N ILE A 260 -0.02 16.07 -4.85
CA ILE A 260 -1.33 16.71 -4.92
C ILE A 260 -2.08 16.44 -3.62
N GLU A 261 -2.58 17.51 -3.01
CA GLU A 261 -3.46 17.45 -1.85
C GLU A 261 -4.87 17.86 -2.27
N VAL A 262 -5.83 16.95 -2.12
CA VAL A 262 -7.21 17.16 -2.53
C VAL A 262 -8.09 17.33 -1.29
N SER A 263 -8.80 18.45 -1.20
CA SER A 263 -9.80 18.65 -0.16
C SER A 263 -11.15 17.99 -0.54
N PRO A 264 -11.99 17.62 0.44
CA PRO A 264 -13.35 17.16 0.18
C PRO A 264 -14.14 18.11 -0.72
N LYS A 265 -13.98 19.42 -0.52
CA LYS A 265 -14.63 20.45 -1.35
C LYS A 265 -14.18 20.37 -2.81
N GLN A 266 -12.89 20.27 -3.09
CA GLN A 266 -12.38 20.14 -4.46
C GLN A 266 -12.84 18.85 -5.14
N ALA A 267 -12.99 17.77 -4.37
CA ALA A 267 -13.52 16.51 -4.87
C ALA A 267 -15.06 16.49 -4.99
N GLY A 268 -15.76 17.52 -4.51
CA GLY A 268 -17.22 17.52 -4.42
C GLY A 268 -17.77 16.43 -3.51
N MET A 269 -17.04 16.10 -2.43
CA MET A 269 -17.37 15.05 -1.46
C MET A 269 -17.55 15.66 -0.06
N PRO A 270 -18.42 15.07 0.81
CA PRO A 270 -18.56 15.56 2.18
C PRO A 270 -17.33 15.26 3.04
N GLU A 271 -16.69 14.13 2.81
CA GLU A 271 -15.45 13.68 3.45
C GLU A 271 -14.69 12.73 2.52
N ILE A 272 -13.37 12.65 2.65
CA ILE A 272 -12.53 11.66 1.98
C ILE A 272 -11.81 10.83 3.04
N GLY A 273 -10.98 11.45 3.87
CA GLY A 273 -10.19 10.77 4.89
C GLY A 273 -9.29 9.70 4.30
N HIS A 274 -8.85 8.77 5.15
CA HIS A 274 -7.87 7.75 4.78
C HIS A 274 -8.35 6.70 3.76
N PHE A 275 -9.66 6.46 3.66
CA PHE A 275 -10.25 5.40 2.83
C PHE A 275 -11.29 5.87 1.82
N GLY A 276 -11.66 7.16 1.82
CA GLY A 276 -12.74 7.68 0.96
C GLY A 276 -12.46 7.52 -0.53
N PHE A 277 -11.18 7.55 -0.92
CA PHE A 277 -10.77 7.26 -2.29
C PHE A 277 -11.33 5.91 -2.79
N PHE A 278 -11.36 4.88 -1.94
CA PHE A 278 -11.80 3.53 -2.32
C PHE A 278 -13.30 3.31 -2.13
N ARG A 279 -14.05 4.31 -1.65
CA ARG A 279 -15.51 4.27 -1.52
C ARG A 279 -16.20 4.59 -2.86
N ARG A 280 -17.53 4.39 -2.91
CA ARG A 280 -18.34 4.61 -4.13
C ARG A 280 -18.26 6.04 -4.66
N ASP A 281 -18.20 7.02 -3.76
CA ASP A 281 -18.12 8.43 -4.14
C ASP A 281 -16.76 8.81 -4.70
N GLY A 282 -15.69 8.27 -4.14
CA GLY A 282 -14.33 8.40 -4.69
C GLY A 282 -14.19 7.85 -6.11
N ALA A 283 -14.96 6.79 -6.44
CA ALA A 283 -14.96 6.20 -7.77
C ALA A 283 -15.35 7.18 -8.89
N LYS A 284 -16.30 8.06 -8.63
CA LYS A 284 -16.78 9.02 -9.64
C LYS A 284 -15.88 10.26 -9.74
N ARG A 285 -15.23 10.63 -8.66
CA ARG A 285 -14.58 11.92 -8.49
C ARG A 285 -13.05 11.86 -8.63
N LEU A 286 -12.45 10.78 -8.15
CA LEU A 286 -10.99 10.68 -8.00
C LEU A 286 -10.35 9.64 -8.93
N TRP A 287 -11.04 8.52 -9.22
CA TRP A 287 -10.46 7.45 -10.02
C TRP A 287 -10.14 7.82 -11.47
N PRO A 288 -10.98 8.62 -12.19
CA PRO A 288 -10.63 9.05 -13.54
C PRO A 288 -9.31 9.82 -13.61
N PHE A 289 -8.99 10.60 -12.58
CA PHE A 289 -7.70 11.31 -12.50
C PHE A 289 -6.52 10.33 -12.39
N VAL A 290 -6.62 9.35 -11.50
CA VAL A 290 -5.57 8.31 -11.38
C VAL A 290 -5.44 7.49 -12.66
N LEU A 291 -6.55 7.16 -13.32
CA LEU A 291 -6.54 6.48 -14.61
C LEU A 291 -5.81 7.32 -15.68
N GLY A 292 -6.10 8.61 -15.75
CA GLY A 292 -5.42 9.55 -16.66
C GLY A 292 -3.91 9.62 -16.40
N TYR A 293 -3.50 9.62 -15.13
CA TYR A 293 -2.07 9.56 -14.80
C TYR A 293 -1.42 8.24 -15.24
N ILE A 294 -2.06 7.10 -14.96
CA ILE A 294 -1.52 5.78 -15.33
C ILE A 294 -1.35 5.68 -16.84
N ARG A 295 -2.32 6.13 -17.64
CA ARG A 295 -2.32 6.05 -19.10
C ARG A 295 -1.45 7.10 -19.76
N ASP A 296 -1.68 8.36 -19.38
CA ASP A 296 -1.28 9.53 -20.17
C ASP A 296 -0.34 10.46 -19.40
N GLY A 297 -0.01 10.12 -18.15
CA GLY A 297 0.87 10.95 -17.31
C GLY A 297 0.21 12.25 -16.80
N VAL A 298 -1.14 12.33 -16.79
CA VAL A 298 -1.88 13.52 -16.32
C VAL A 298 -1.59 13.79 -14.85
N THR A 299 -1.06 14.96 -14.53
CA THR A 299 -0.65 15.37 -13.17
C THR A 299 -1.47 16.53 -12.61
N VAL A 300 -2.41 17.06 -13.37
CA VAL A 300 -3.26 18.18 -12.93
C VAL A 300 -4.63 17.63 -12.56
N PHE A 301 -4.98 17.80 -11.29
CA PHE A 301 -6.32 17.49 -10.80
C PHE A 301 -7.28 18.65 -11.12
N THR A 302 -8.35 18.36 -11.83
CA THR A 302 -9.40 19.35 -12.11
C THR A 302 -10.48 19.25 -11.02
N PRO A 303 -10.67 20.30 -10.21
CA PRO A 303 -11.71 20.32 -9.19
C PRO A 303 -13.10 20.14 -9.78
N HIS A 304 -13.97 19.48 -9.07
CA HIS A 304 -15.39 19.44 -9.37
C HIS A 304 -16.03 20.71 -8.80
N GLY A 305 -16.51 21.59 -9.69
CA GLY A 305 -17.22 22.81 -9.33
C GLY A 305 -18.60 22.54 -8.69
#